data_1d6709cdba4b896f91988ddedb40dc0d
#
_entry.id   1d6709cdba4b896f91988ddedb40dc0d
#
_cell.length_a   1.000
_cell.length_b   1.000
_cell.length_c   1.000
_cell.angle_alpha   90.00
_cell.angle_beta   90.00
_cell.angle_gamma   90.00
#
_symmetry.space_group_name_H-M   'P 1'
#
loop_
_entity.id
_entity.type
_entity.pdbx_description
1 polymer ?
#
loop_
_entity_poly.entity_id
_entity_poly.type
_entity_poly.pdbx_seq_one_letter_code
_entity_poly.pdbx_strand_id
1 'polypeptide(L)'
;MPRTDEFVTVADTEIHYSSWGNTDDPPVVCVHGLSRVGRDFDPLARRLADDYWVVCPDMPGRGLSEWPTDDATYGPEAMGALLVAFCDALDIDTMRWVGTSMGGMLGIGLAAGPLADRITHLVVNDVGPAPSEDDAADEGLDRIIEYLTNPPSFSRFSELEAYYRETYATYSEMTDAEWRRFTRESMRRLETGAFTPAYDPRVVEPLLTAEPPADPWAMWEAIEADLFILRGKTSDILAAETFEEMKERQPDAETLEIDSGHAPSLNTPEQIRPIREFFRG
;
A
#
# COMPACT_ATOMS: atom_id res chain seq x y z
N MET A 1 -5.62 -16.01 14.36
CA MET A 1 -7.07 -15.75 14.55
C MET A 1 -7.76 -15.65 13.18
N PRO A 2 -9.09 -15.86 13.07
CA PRO A 2 -9.79 -15.64 11.80
C PRO A 2 -9.78 -14.15 11.46
N ARG A 3 -9.80 -13.84 10.15
CA ARG A 3 -10.00 -12.50 9.65
C ARG A 3 -11.44 -12.05 9.85
N THR A 4 -11.67 -10.77 10.14
CA THR A 4 -12.96 -10.10 10.03
C THR A 4 -12.93 -9.10 8.85
N ASP A 5 -14.08 -8.82 8.27
CA ASP A 5 -14.32 -7.77 7.30
C ASP A 5 -15.34 -6.81 7.90
N GLU A 6 -14.98 -5.53 7.99
CA GLU A 6 -15.76 -4.51 8.70
C GLU A 6 -15.85 -3.23 7.87
N PHE A 7 -16.79 -2.37 8.25
CA PHE A 7 -16.98 -1.06 7.60
C PHE A 7 -17.04 0.03 8.67
N VAL A 8 -16.44 1.16 8.36
CA VAL A 8 -16.51 2.37 9.19
C VAL A 8 -16.74 3.58 8.30
N THR A 9 -17.62 4.50 8.72
CA THR A 9 -17.83 5.76 8.01
C THR A 9 -16.88 6.81 8.56
N VAL A 10 -16.07 7.39 7.69
CA VAL A 10 -15.06 8.40 8.01
C VAL A 10 -15.20 9.56 7.03
N ALA A 11 -15.38 10.78 7.52
CA ALA A 11 -15.56 11.97 6.70
C ALA A 11 -16.61 11.77 5.57
N ASP A 12 -17.76 11.20 5.93
CA ASP A 12 -18.87 10.86 5.03
C ASP A 12 -18.56 9.81 3.95
N THR A 13 -17.42 9.10 4.05
CA THR A 13 -17.02 8.01 3.14
C THR A 13 -17.05 6.67 3.88
N GLU A 14 -17.70 5.65 3.33
CA GLU A 14 -17.70 4.30 3.87
C GLU A 14 -16.39 3.57 3.47
N ILE A 15 -15.61 3.20 4.47
CA ILE A 15 -14.33 2.51 4.33
C ILE A 15 -14.48 1.07 4.80
N HIS A 16 -14.23 0.13 3.89
CA HIS A 16 -14.06 -1.28 4.23
C HIS A 16 -12.64 -1.51 4.76
N TYR A 17 -12.50 -2.36 5.75
CA TYR A 17 -11.20 -2.86 6.19
C TYR A 17 -11.25 -4.32 6.60
N SER A 18 -10.19 -5.05 6.33
CA SER A 18 -10.00 -6.38 6.93
C SER A 18 -9.13 -6.26 8.17
N SER A 19 -9.47 -7.06 9.20
CA SER A 19 -8.82 -7.04 10.51
C SER A 19 -8.41 -8.44 10.93
N TRP A 20 -7.26 -8.55 11.60
CA TRP A 20 -6.65 -9.77 12.10
C TRP A 20 -6.11 -9.56 13.51
N GLY A 21 -6.14 -10.59 14.35
CA GLY A 21 -5.64 -10.49 15.73
C GLY A 21 -6.72 -10.05 16.71
N ASN A 22 -6.30 -9.56 17.87
CA ASN A 22 -7.18 -9.09 18.93
C ASN A 22 -7.08 -7.56 19.00
N THR A 23 -8.19 -6.86 19.12
CA THR A 23 -8.26 -5.40 19.22
C THR A 23 -7.55 -4.82 20.47
N ASP A 24 -7.29 -5.65 21.48
CA ASP A 24 -6.52 -5.27 22.65
C ASP A 24 -4.99 -5.34 22.45
N ASP A 25 -4.53 -5.94 21.33
CA ASP A 25 -3.11 -6.04 20.98
C ASP A 25 -2.62 -4.75 20.31
N PRO A 26 -1.31 -4.46 20.30
CA PRO A 26 -0.77 -3.27 19.63
C PRO A 26 -1.13 -3.23 18.14
N PRO A 27 -1.66 -2.09 17.63
CA PRO A 27 -2.15 -2.01 16.25
C PRO A 27 -1.03 -1.91 15.22
N VAL A 28 -1.27 -2.56 14.06
CA VAL A 28 -0.51 -2.41 12.82
C VAL A 28 -1.46 -1.99 11.71
N VAL A 29 -1.28 -0.82 11.13
CA VAL A 29 -2.06 -0.33 10.00
C VAL A 29 -1.31 -0.62 8.71
N CYS A 30 -1.96 -1.35 7.77
CA CYS A 30 -1.36 -1.75 6.50
C CYS A 30 -2.08 -1.07 5.33
N VAL A 31 -1.40 -0.19 4.60
CA VAL A 31 -1.99 0.57 3.48
C VAL A 31 -1.41 0.14 2.15
N HIS A 32 -2.28 -0.25 1.24
CA HIS A 32 -1.97 -0.84 -0.05
C HIS A 32 -1.50 0.17 -1.12
N GLY A 33 -0.97 -0.37 -2.22
CA GLY A 33 -0.59 0.41 -3.41
C GLY A 33 -1.81 0.96 -4.18
N LEU A 34 -1.56 1.84 -5.13
CA LEU A 34 -2.56 2.69 -5.80
C LEU A 34 -3.77 1.93 -6.37
N SER A 35 -3.55 0.84 -7.10
CA SER A 35 -4.58 0.00 -7.73
C SER A 35 -4.95 -1.25 -6.93
N ARG A 36 -4.47 -1.33 -5.68
CA ARG A 36 -4.55 -2.56 -4.89
C ARG A 36 -5.63 -2.47 -3.81
N VAL A 37 -5.68 -3.48 -2.96
CA VAL A 37 -6.68 -3.64 -1.90
C VAL A 37 -6.01 -4.06 -0.59
N GLY A 38 -6.64 -3.81 0.55
CA GLY A 38 -6.14 -4.19 1.87
C GLY A 38 -5.82 -5.68 2.01
N ARG A 39 -6.51 -6.52 1.23
CA ARG A 39 -6.35 -7.98 1.20
C ARG A 39 -4.98 -8.46 0.67
N ASP A 40 -4.20 -7.59 0.06
CA ASP A 40 -2.82 -7.91 -0.33
C ASP A 40 -1.95 -8.23 0.88
N PHE A 41 -2.28 -7.64 2.03
CA PHE A 41 -1.59 -7.89 3.30
C PHE A 41 -2.03 -9.16 4.04
N ASP A 42 -3.00 -9.95 3.54
CA ASP A 42 -3.44 -11.19 4.20
C ASP A 42 -2.31 -12.15 4.63
N PRO A 43 -1.23 -12.37 3.82
CA PRO A 43 -0.12 -13.21 4.24
C PRO A 43 0.68 -12.64 5.40
N LEU A 44 0.99 -11.35 5.36
CA LEU A 44 1.68 -10.63 6.43
C LEU A 44 0.81 -10.57 7.70
N ALA A 45 -0.44 -10.10 7.56
CA ALA A 45 -1.38 -9.93 8.65
C ALA A 45 -1.60 -11.22 9.44
N ARG A 46 -1.74 -12.36 8.73
CA ARG A 46 -1.86 -13.67 9.36
C ARG A 46 -0.64 -14.05 10.21
N ARG A 47 0.54 -13.58 9.86
CA ARG A 47 1.79 -13.86 10.60
C ARG A 47 2.02 -12.90 11.77
N LEU A 48 1.42 -11.72 11.72
CA LEU A 48 1.47 -10.72 12.78
C LEU A 48 0.35 -10.90 13.82
N ALA A 49 -0.77 -11.53 13.46
CA ALA A 49 -1.99 -11.64 14.25
C ALA A 49 -1.87 -12.37 15.60
N ASP A 50 -0.75 -13.05 15.86
CA ASP A 50 -0.49 -13.65 17.17
C ASP A 50 0.01 -12.63 18.21
N ASP A 51 0.58 -11.51 17.75
CA ASP A 51 1.23 -10.50 18.57
C ASP A 51 0.60 -9.10 18.40
N TYR A 52 -0.19 -8.88 17.33
CA TYR A 52 -0.68 -7.57 16.88
C TYR A 52 -2.13 -7.60 16.40
N TRP A 53 -2.83 -6.49 16.56
CA TRP A 53 -4.06 -6.19 15.86
C TRP A 53 -3.73 -5.55 14.50
N VAL A 54 -3.90 -6.29 13.41
CA VAL A 54 -3.56 -5.82 12.07
C VAL A 54 -4.81 -5.34 11.36
N VAL A 55 -4.79 -4.10 10.87
CA VAL A 55 -5.91 -3.42 10.20
C VAL A 55 -5.49 -3.02 8.78
N CYS A 56 -6.23 -3.48 7.78
CA CYS A 56 -5.90 -3.29 6.38
C CYS A 56 -7.09 -2.63 5.67
N PRO A 57 -7.18 -1.29 5.61
CA PRO A 57 -8.25 -0.61 4.89
C PRO A 57 -8.15 -0.80 3.38
N ASP A 58 -9.28 -0.85 2.71
CA ASP A 58 -9.38 -0.53 1.30
C ASP A 58 -9.50 1.00 1.18
N MET A 59 -8.57 1.64 0.49
CA MET A 59 -8.63 3.09 0.29
C MET A 59 -9.85 3.45 -0.60
N PRO A 60 -10.41 4.68 -0.50
CA PRO A 60 -11.54 5.10 -1.33
C PRO A 60 -11.37 4.77 -2.80
N GLY A 61 -12.42 4.24 -3.43
CA GLY A 61 -12.38 3.82 -4.83
C GLY A 61 -11.66 2.51 -5.09
N ARG A 62 -11.30 1.75 -4.05
CA ARG A 62 -10.67 0.42 -4.16
C ARG A 62 -11.45 -0.61 -3.35
N GLY A 63 -11.31 -1.87 -3.75
CA GLY A 63 -11.89 -3.01 -3.04
C GLY A 63 -13.38 -2.88 -2.79
N LEU A 64 -13.75 -2.95 -1.52
CA LEU A 64 -15.14 -2.82 -1.05
C LEU A 64 -15.47 -1.45 -0.47
N SER A 65 -14.52 -0.53 -0.37
CA SER A 65 -14.76 0.84 0.05
C SER A 65 -15.57 1.63 -0.97
N GLU A 66 -16.21 2.68 -0.51
CA GLU A 66 -17.00 3.58 -1.35
C GLU A 66 -16.18 4.18 -2.48
N TRP A 67 -16.82 4.40 -3.64
CA TRP A 67 -16.27 5.15 -4.76
C TRP A 67 -16.77 6.58 -4.68
N PRO A 68 -15.94 7.53 -4.23
CA PRO A 68 -16.33 8.93 -4.08
C PRO A 68 -16.79 9.52 -5.41
N THR A 69 -17.72 10.46 -5.32
CA THR A 69 -18.18 11.23 -6.48
C THR A 69 -17.27 12.40 -6.80
N ASP A 70 -16.47 12.87 -5.83
CA ASP A 70 -15.52 13.96 -5.96
C ASP A 70 -14.10 13.40 -6.15
N ASP A 71 -13.46 13.74 -7.26
CA ASP A 71 -12.12 13.29 -7.63
C ASP A 71 -11.04 13.84 -6.68
N ALA A 72 -11.28 14.99 -6.03
CA ALA A 72 -10.39 15.56 -5.02
C ALA A 72 -10.13 14.61 -3.84
N THR A 73 -11.03 13.66 -3.56
CA THR A 73 -10.87 12.62 -2.54
C THR A 73 -9.68 11.70 -2.80
N TYR A 74 -9.24 11.57 -4.04
CA TYR A 74 -8.09 10.73 -4.41
C TYR A 74 -6.74 11.42 -4.24
N GLY A 75 -6.72 12.72 -3.95
CA GLY A 75 -5.48 13.47 -3.70
C GLY A 75 -4.76 12.99 -2.43
N PRO A 76 -3.42 13.10 -2.39
CA PRO A 76 -2.63 12.60 -1.26
C PRO A 76 -2.99 13.26 0.07
N GLU A 77 -3.30 14.55 0.08
CA GLU A 77 -3.73 15.28 1.28
C GLU A 77 -5.08 14.78 1.80
N ALA A 78 -6.06 14.58 0.90
CA ALA A 78 -7.37 14.07 1.27
C ALA A 78 -7.30 12.62 1.78
N MET A 79 -6.51 11.76 1.13
CA MET A 79 -6.27 10.39 1.59
C MET A 79 -5.53 10.36 2.92
N GLY A 80 -4.55 11.24 3.13
CA GLY A 80 -3.86 11.39 4.41
C GLY A 80 -4.81 11.80 5.53
N ALA A 81 -5.64 12.83 5.31
CA ALA A 81 -6.64 13.27 6.28
C ALA A 81 -7.66 12.17 6.59
N LEU A 82 -8.09 11.40 5.59
CA LEU A 82 -8.99 10.26 5.77
C LEU A 82 -8.35 9.16 6.62
N LEU A 83 -7.07 8.86 6.42
CA LEU A 83 -6.35 7.87 7.23
C LEU A 83 -6.18 8.30 8.68
N VAL A 84 -5.94 9.59 8.96
CA VAL A 84 -5.97 10.15 10.32
C VAL A 84 -7.33 9.89 10.96
N ALA A 85 -8.41 10.30 10.30
CA ALA A 85 -9.76 10.14 10.79
C ALA A 85 -10.19 8.65 10.89
N PHE A 86 -9.66 7.77 10.03
CA PHE A 86 -9.84 6.32 10.11
C PHE A 86 -9.20 5.74 11.38
N CYS A 87 -7.96 6.15 11.69
CA CYS A 87 -7.29 5.75 12.93
C CYS A 87 -8.05 6.26 14.16
N ASP A 88 -8.56 7.49 14.12
CA ASP A 88 -9.37 8.06 15.20
C ASP A 88 -10.68 7.31 15.40
N ALA A 89 -11.36 6.94 14.32
CA ALA A 89 -12.61 6.19 14.39
C ALA A 89 -12.46 4.75 14.94
N LEU A 90 -11.27 4.21 14.91
CA LEU A 90 -10.93 2.90 15.47
C LEU A 90 -10.20 2.99 16.83
N ASP A 91 -10.14 4.17 17.45
CA ASP A 91 -9.43 4.42 18.71
C ASP A 91 -7.94 3.97 18.68
N ILE A 92 -7.27 4.11 17.52
CA ILE A 92 -5.86 3.77 17.35
C ILE A 92 -5.00 4.99 17.70
N ASP A 93 -4.55 5.11 18.94
CA ASP A 93 -3.72 6.24 19.41
C ASP A 93 -2.26 6.14 18.96
N THR A 94 -1.67 4.96 19.01
CA THR A 94 -0.30 4.68 18.52
C THR A 94 -0.31 3.42 17.68
N MET A 95 0.55 3.36 16.66
CA MET A 95 0.56 2.26 15.72
C MET A 95 1.92 1.98 15.10
N ARG A 96 2.05 0.80 14.53
CA ARG A 96 3.02 0.47 13.51
C ARG A 96 2.38 0.62 12.14
N TRP A 97 3.14 1.03 11.16
CA TRP A 97 2.64 1.24 9.81
C TRP A 97 3.38 0.36 8.81
N VAL A 98 2.65 -0.25 7.88
CA VAL A 98 3.21 -0.91 6.70
C VAL A 98 2.56 -0.31 5.47
N GLY A 99 3.33 0.38 4.65
CA GLY A 99 2.82 0.99 3.43
C GLY A 99 3.51 0.43 2.19
N THR A 100 2.73 -0.02 1.20
CA THR A 100 3.25 -0.43 -0.10
C THR A 100 3.02 0.66 -1.13
N SER A 101 4.10 1.11 -1.83
CA SER A 101 3.98 2.11 -2.90
C SER A 101 3.21 3.35 -2.41
N MET A 102 2.04 3.69 -2.97
CA MET A 102 1.17 4.76 -2.47
C MET A 102 1.00 4.73 -0.94
N GLY A 103 0.76 3.56 -0.35
CA GLY A 103 0.62 3.42 1.12
C GLY A 103 1.90 3.75 1.87
N GLY A 104 3.07 3.55 1.25
CA GLY A 104 4.38 3.96 1.76
C GLY A 104 4.55 5.48 1.69
N MET A 105 4.19 6.10 0.57
CA MET A 105 4.21 7.57 0.42
C MET A 105 3.30 8.26 1.43
N LEU A 106 2.08 7.75 1.62
CA LEU A 106 1.15 8.25 2.64
C LEU A 106 1.74 8.06 4.04
N GLY A 107 2.39 6.93 4.32
CA GLY A 107 3.07 6.66 5.59
C GLY A 107 4.20 7.64 5.86
N ILE A 108 5.04 7.97 4.87
CA ILE A 108 6.09 8.99 4.95
C ILE A 108 5.49 10.35 5.31
N GLY A 109 4.48 10.80 4.56
CA GLY A 109 3.83 12.09 4.82
C GLY A 109 3.14 12.18 6.17
N LEU A 110 2.50 11.09 6.61
CA LEU A 110 1.81 11.03 7.89
C LEU A 110 2.80 10.96 9.08
N ALA A 111 3.88 10.20 8.96
CA ALA A 111 4.91 10.08 9.99
C ALA A 111 5.77 11.36 10.12
N ALA A 112 5.94 12.13 9.05
CA ALA A 112 6.58 13.43 9.08
C ALA A 112 5.63 14.58 9.51
N GLY A 113 4.34 14.29 9.71
CA GLY A 113 3.31 15.30 9.91
C GLY A 113 2.26 14.90 10.94
N PRO A 114 0.98 14.75 10.54
CA PRO A 114 -0.14 14.66 11.49
C PRO A 114 -0.15 13.41 12.38
N LEU A 115 0.61 12.37 12.05
CA LEU A 115 0.74 11.15 12.87
C LEU A 115 2.18 10.94 13.39
N ALA A 116 3.02 11.98 13.41
CA ALA A 116 4.42 11.87 13.85
C ALA A 116 4.55 11.26 15.25
N ASP A 117 3.72 11.69 16.21
CA ASP A 117 3.71 11.17 17.59
C ASP A 117 2.98 9.81 17.72
N ARG A 118 2.32 9.33 16.65
CA ARG A 118 1.46 8.12 16.69
C ARG A 118 2.06 6.93 15.95
N ILE A 119 2.82 7.16 14.87
CA ILE A 119 3.52 6.09 14.13
C ILE A 119 4.86 5.84 14.83
N THR A 120 4.99 4.69 15.48
CA THR A 120 6.23 4.31 16.20
C THR A 120 7.23 3.57 15.31
N HIS A 121 6.74 2.80 14.34
CA HIS A 121 7.55 2.05 13.37
C HIS A 121 6.91 2.20 11.99
N LEU A 122 7.71 2.52 11.00
CA LEU A 122 7.26 2.71 9.62
C LEU A 122 8.00 1.75 8.68
N VAL A 123 7.28 0.82 8.09
CA VAL A 123 7.75 -0.01 6.98
C VAL A 123 7.34 0.63 5.67
N VAL A 124 8.33 1.05 4.88
CA VAL A 124 8.16 1.60 3.53
C VAL A 124 8.52 0.52 2.51
N ASN A 125 7.53 0.01 1.82
CA ASN A 125 7.70 -1.03 0.82
C ASN A 125 7.72 -0.43 -0.59
N ASP A 126 8.93 -0.30 -1.11
CA ASP A 126 9.31 -0.05 -2.49
C ASP A 126 8.83 1.28 -3.07
N VAL A 127 9.03 2.35 -2.31
CA VAL A 127 8.81 3.74 -2.76
C VAL A 127 9.76 4.68 -2.01
N GLY A 128 10.15 5.78 -2.64
CA GLY A 128 10.92 6.86 -2.02
C GLY A 128 10.05 8.08 -1.70
N PRO A 129 10.61 9.05 -0.95
CA PRO A 129 9.95 10.32 -0.65
C PRO A 129 9.86 11.23 -1.89
N ALA A 130 10.80 11.09 -2.81
CA ALA A 130 10.90 11.88 -4.04
C ALA A 130 10.75 10.97 -5.27
N PRO A 131 10.20 11.48 -6.39
CA PRO A 131 10.34 10.83 -7.67
C PRO A 131 11.81 10.60 -8.00
N SER A 132 12.14 9.48 -8.61
CA SER A 132 13.48 9.29 -9.16
C SER A 132 13.65 10.17 -10.41
N GLU A 133 14.85 10.68 -10.63
CA GLU A 133 15.22 11.35 -11.89
C GLU A 133 15.72 10.35 -12.97
N ASP A 134 15.53 9.05 -12.74
CA ASP A 134 15.93 7.98 -13.65
C ASP A 134 14.84 7.71 -14.70
N ASP A 135 15.25 7.58 -15.96
CA ASP A 135 14.35 7.23 -17.09
C ASP A 135 13.53 5.95 -16.81
N ALA A 136 14.07 4.99 -16.05
CA ALA A 136 13.38 3.77 -15.67
C ALA A 136 12.19 4.02 -14.71
N ALA A 137 12.27 5.03 -13.84
CA ALA A 137 11.17 5.39 -12.95
C ALA A 137 10.03 6.09 -13.72
N ASP A 138 10.37 6.89 -14.73
CA ASP A 138 9.37 7.48 -15.63
C ASP A 138 8.65 6.39 -16.43
N GLU A 139 9.37 5.39 -16.97
CA GLU A 139 8.77 4.24 -17.66
C GLU A 139 7.87 3.41 -16.72
N GLY A 140 8.28 3.22 -15.46
CA GLY A 140 7.50 2.52 -14.43
C GLY A 140 6.20 3.25 -14.12
N LEU A 141 6.24 4.57 -13.96
CA LEU A 141 5.07 5.40 -13.72
C LEU A 141 4.13 5.42 -14.93
N ASP A 142 4.66 5.58 -16.14
CA ASP A 142 3.88 5.55 -17.39
C ASP A 142 3.15 4.21 -17.55
N ARG A 143 3.80 3.10 -17.25
CA ARG A 143 3.19 1.77 -17.24
C ARG A 143 2.03 1.67 -16.24
N ILE A 144 2.19 2.25 -15.04
CA ILE A 144 1.13 2.31 -14.02
C ILE A 144 -0.05 3.13 -14.54
N ILE A 145 0.19 4.31 -15.08
CA ILE A 145 -0.82 5.20 -15.64
C ILE A 145 -1.60 4.51 -16.78
N GLU A 146 -0.91 3.81 -17.66
CA GLU A 146 -1.52 3.12 -18.80
C GLU A 146 -2.57 2.09 -18.34
N TYR A 147 -2.24 1.18 -17.41
CA TYR A 147 -3.20 0.17 -16.99
C TYR A 147 -4.30 0.71 -16.06
N LEU A 148 -4.05 1.83 -15.36
CA LEU A 148 -5.04 2.46 -14.49
C LEU A 148 -6.12 3.23 -15.26
N THR A 149 -5.73 3.95 -16.32
CA THR A 149 -6.63 4.85 -17.04
C THR A 149 -7.80 4.11 -17.70
N ASN A 150 -7.57 2.90 -18.21
CA ASN A 150 -8.55 2.11 -18.92
C ASN A 150 -8.60 0.67 -18.41
N PRO A 151 -9.18 0.41 -17.23
CA PRO A 151 -9.25 -0.93 -16.69
C PRO A 151 -10.01 -1.86 -17.65
N PRO A 152 -9.43 -3.02 -18.00
CA PRO A 152 -10.07 -3.95 -18.91
C PRO A 152 -11.25 -4.66 -18.25
N SER A 153 -12.18 -5.17 -19.08
CA SER A 153 -13.25 -6.04 -18.62
C SER A 153 -13.24 -7.38 -19.37
N PHE A 154 -13.54 -8.45 -18.63
CA PHE A 154 -13.43 -9.82 -19.12
C PHE A 154 -14.72 -10.61 -18.89
N SER A 155 -15.08 -11.49 -19.81
CA SER A 155 -16.27 -12.34 -19.66
C SER A 155 -16.02 -13.50 -18.69
N ARG A 156 -14.75 -13.89 -18.47
CA ARG A 156 -14.36 -15.02 -17.63
C ARG A 156 -13.33 -14.59 -16.58
N PHE A 157 -13.47 -15.15 -15.39
CA PHE A 157 -12.53 -14.97 -14.28
C PHE A 157 -11.08 -15.36 -14.68
N SER A 158 -10.90 -16.43 -15.46
CA SER A 158 -9.58 -16.88 -15.91
C SER A 158 -8.88 -15.89 -16.87
N GLU A 159 -9.65 -15.06 -17.57
CA GLU A 159 -9.09 -14.02 -18.43
C GLU A 159 -8.55 -12.86 -17.59
N LEU A 160 -9.27 -12.46 -16.54
CA LEU A 160 -8.80 -11.48 -15.57
C LEU A 160 -7.58 -12.01 -14.79
N GLU A 161 -7.56 -13.30 -14.40
CA GLU A 161 -6.39 -13.91 -13.76
C GLU A 161 -5.15 -13.87 -14.68
N ALA A 162 -5.32 -14.17 -15.96
CA ALA A 162 -4.23 -14.09 -16.94
C ALA A 162 -3.70 -12.65 -17.09
N TYR A 163 -4.60 -11.68 -17.17
CA TYR A 163 -4.25 -10.26 -17.19
C TYR A 163 -3.45 -9.85 -15.94
N TYR A 164 -3.89 -10.25 -14.75
CA TYR A 164 -3.16 -9.93 -13.52
C TYR A 164 -1.78 -10.60 -13.45
N ARG A 165 -1.66 -11.83 -13.92
CA ARG A 165 -0.37 -12.53 -13.99
C ARG A 165 0.63 -11.81 -14.90
N GLU A 166 0.16 -11.16 -15.96
CA GLU A 166 0.98 -10.35 -16.86
C GLU A 166 1.32 -8.99 -16.23
N THR A 167 0.32 -8.26 -15.74
CA THR A 167 0.47 -6.90 -15.20
C THR A 167 1.35 -6.87 -13.94
N TYR A 168 1.21 -7.89 -13.08
CA TYR A 168 1.90 -7.97 -11.78
C TYR A 168 2.98 -9.07 -11.74
N ALA A 169 3.50 -9.48 -12.89
CA ALA A 169 4.50 -10.55 -13.01
C ALA A 169 5.78 -10.30 -12.17
N THR A 170 6.13 -9.04 -11.97
CA THR A 170 7.35 -8.63 -11.28
C THR A 170 7.22 -8.51 -9.76
N TYR A 171 6.00 -8.58 -9.20
CA TYR A 171 5.77 -8.36 -7.76
C TYR A 171 6.43 -9.39 -6.86
N SER A 172 6.20 -10.67 -7.14
CA SER A 172 6.81 -11.82 -6.47
C SER A 172 6.40 -13.11 -7.18
N GLU A 173 7.17 -14.15 -6.97
CA GLU A 173 6.73 -15.49 -7.35
C GLU A 173 5.49 -15.89 -6.55
N MET A 174 4.40 -16.17 -7.25
CA MET A 174 3.13 -16.62 -6.68
C MET A 174 2.73 -17.96 -7.28
N THR A 175 2.25 -18.85 -6.41
CA THR A 175 1.64 -20.11 -6.84
C THR A 175 0.29 -19.87 -7.54
N ASP A 176 -0.22 -20.86 -8.27
CA ASP A 176 -1.55 -20.76 -8.90
C ASP A 176 -2.68 -20.48 -7.89
N ALA A 177 -2.56 -20.99 -6.66
CA ALA A 177 -3.53 -20.73 -5.61
C ALA A 177 -3.48 -19.29 -5.12
N GLU A 178 -2.29 -18.71 -5.03
CA GLU A 178 -2.08 -17.30 -4.67
C GLU A 178 -2.57 -16.37 -5.77
N TRP A 179 -2.28 -16.63 -7.04
CA TRP A 179 -2.82 -15.89 -8.18
C TRP A 179 -4.35 -15.89 -8.21
N ARG A 180 -4.98 -17.04 -7.98
CA ARG A 180 -6.45 -17.13 -7.90
C ARG A 180 -7.02 -16.33 -6.73
N ARG A 181 -6.35 -16.34 -5.57
CA ARG A 181 -6.74 -15.53 -4.43
C ARG A 181 -6.59 -14.06 -4.76
N PHE A 182 -5.41 -13.63 -5.22
CA PHE A 182 -5.10 -12.26 -5.64
C PHE A 182 -6.17 -11.72 -6.60
N THR A 183 -6.50 -12.48 -7.65
CA THR A 183 -7.53 -12.11 -8.61
C THR A 183 -8.90 -11.95 -7.96
N ARG A 184 -9.30 -12.92 -7.13
CA ARG A 184 -10.62 -12.90 -6.47
C ARG A 184 -10.78 -11.73 -5.52
N GLU A 185 -9.74 -11.38 -4.78
CA GLU A 185 -9.76 -10.31 -3.79
C GLU A 185 -9.65 -8.91 -4.43
N SER A 186 -9.13 -8.83 -5.65
CA SER A 186 -8.88 -7.57 -6.38
C SER A 186 -9.82 -7.34 -7.56
N MET A 187 -10.90 -8.11 -7.68
CA MET A 187 -11.84 -7.98 -8.79
C MET A 187 -13.17 -7.38 -8.36
N ARG A 188 -13.80 -6.68 -9.30
CA ARG A 188 -15.20 -6.26 -9.23
C ARG A 188 -16.01 -6.93 -10.33
N ARG A 189 -17.27 -7.22 -10.05
CA ARG A 189 -18.21 -7.72 -11.06
C ARG A 189 -19.12 -6.59 -11.51
N LEU A 190 -19.14 -6.35 -12.82
CA LEU A 190 -20.02 -5.36 -13.42
C LEU A 190 -21.46 -5.85 -13.51
N GLU A 191 -22.42 -4.95 -13.72
CA GLU A 191 -23.83 -5.30 -13.93
C GLU A 191 -24.04 -6.21 -15.14
N THR A 192 -23.16 -6.11 -16.15
CA THR A 192 -23.14 -6.99 -17.32
C THR A 192 -22.72 -8.42 -16.98
N GLY A 193 -22.25 -8.68 -15.75
CA GLY A 193 -21.67 -9.93 -15.31
C GLY A 193 -20.18 -10.11 -15.66
N ALA A 194 -19.57 -9.15 -16.35
CA ALA A 194 -18.13 -9.16 -16.64
C ALA A 194 -17.28 -8.88 -15.38
N PHE A 195 -16.05 -9.32 -15.41
CA PHE A 195 -15.05 -9.10 -14.35
C PHE A 195 -14.11 -7.96 -14.75
N THR A 196 -13.77 -7.08 -13.80
CA THR A 196 -12.83 -5.97 -13.99
C THR A 196 -12.01 -5.79 -12.70
N PRO A 197 -10.84 -5.14 -12.74
CA PRO A 197 -10.12 -4.73 -11.53
C PRO A 197 -10.99 -3.92 -10.56
N ALA A 198 -10.78 -4.09 -9.25
CA ALA A 198 -11.58 -3.46 -8.19
C ALA A 198 -11.03 -2.09 -7.79
N TYR A 199 -10.80 -1.21 -8.76
CA TYR A 199 -10.43 0.18 -8.52
C TYR A 199 -11.19 1.13 -9.45
N ASP A 200 -11.42 2.35 -8.98
CA ASP A 200 -11.95 3.45 -9.78
C ASP A 200 -10.85 4.00 -10.70
N PRO A 201 -11.05 4.11 -12.02
CA PRO A 201 -10.02 4.67 -12.91
C PRO A 201 -9.57 6.09 -12.53
N ARG A 202 -10.43 6.89 -11.87
CA ARG A 202 -10.11 8.25 -11.44
C ARG A 202 -9.00 8.33 -10.37
N VAL A 203 -8.61 7.22 -9.77
CA VAL A 203 -7.48 7.16 -8.83
C VAL A 203 -6.14 7.57 -9.46
N VAL A 204 -6.07 7.58 -10.80
CA VAL A 204 -4.89 8.02 -11.55
C VAL A 204 -4.77 9.55 -11.62
N GLU A 205 -5.87 10.31 -11.47
CA GLU A 205 -5.87 11.76 -11.64
C GLU A 205 -4.82 12.51 -10.80
N PRO A 206 -4.61 12.15 -9.50
CA PRO A 206 -3.56 12.80 -8.73
C PRO A 206 -2.14 12.57 -9.27
N LEU A 207 -1.86 11.44 -9.91
CA LEU A 207 -0.56 11.19 -10.54
C LEU A 207 -0.31 12.11 -11.73
N LEU A 208 -1.39 12.54 -12.40
CA LEU A 208 -1.33 13.40 -13.58
C LEU A 208 -1.32 14.90 -13.23
N THR A 209 -1.83 15.28 -12.05
CA THR A 209 -2.15 16.66 -11.73
C THR A 209 -1.51 17.18 -10.43
N ALA A 210 -1.11 16.30 -9.50
CA ALA A 210 -0.53 16.72 -8.24
C ALA A 210 0.89 17.28 -8.43
N GLU A 211 1.15 18.43 -7.82
CA GLU A 211 2.53 18.90 -7.71
C GLU A 211 3.28 18.07 -6.65
N PRO A 212 4.53 17.68 -6.90
CA PRO A 212 5.33 17.01 -5.88
C PRO A 212 5.52 17.92 -4.66
N PRO A 213 5.74 17.36 -3.45
CA PRO A 213 6.08 18.15 -2.28
C PRO A 213 7.26 19.08 -2.56
N ALA A 214 7.23 20.30 -2.02
CA ALA A 214 8.27 21.31 -2.26
C ALA A 214 9.67 20.84 -1.81
N ASP A 215 9.73 20.04 -0.74
CA ASP A 215 10.96 19.40 -0.25
C ASP A 215 10.65 17.99 0.29
N PRO A 216 10.64 16.99 -0.58
CA PRO A 216 10.33 15.61 -0.18
C PRO A 216 11.40 14.99 0.72
N TRP A 217 12.65 15.45 0.62
CA TRP A 217 13.73 14.97 1.48
C TRP A 217 13.65 15.55 2.89
N ALA A 218 13.23 16.81 3.06
CA ALA A 218 12.97 17.36 4.38
C ALA A 218 11.82 16.60 5.09
N MET A 219 10.80 16.15 4.36
CA MET A 219 9.80 15.24 4.92
C MET A 219 10.41 13.92 5.40
N TRP A 220 11.28 13.31 4.60
CA TRP A 220 11.94 12.06 4.96
C TRP A 220 12.81 12.20 6.22
N GLU A 221 13.60 13.27 6.30
CA GLU A 221 14.47 13.58 7.44
C GLU A 221 13.69 13.92 8.73
N ALA A 222 12.45 14.38 8.61
CA ALA A 222 11.60 14.73 9.75
C ALA A 222 10.92 13.51 10.42
N ILE A 223 11.06 12.30 9.87
CA ILE A 223 10.46 11.11 10.45
C ILE A 223 11.25 10.70 11.70
N GLU A 224 10.56 10.64 12.84
CA GLU A 224 11.12 10.20 14.14
C GLU A 224 10.83 8.72 14.44
N ALA A 225 9.91 8.09 13.71
CA ALA A 225 9.61 6.67 13.85
C ALA A 225 10.79 5.80 13.46
N ASP A 226 10.92 4.61 14.07
CA ASP A 226 11.84 3.60 13.59
C ASP A 226 11.49 3.22 12.14
N LEU A 227 12.50 3.12 11.27
CA LEU A 227 12.31 2.94 9.83
C LEU A 227 12.79 1.56 9.36
N PHE A 228 11.98 0.94 8.51
CA PHE A 228 12.36 -0.22 7.73
C PHE A 228 12.05 0.03 6.25
N ILE A 229 13.07 -0.01 5.40
CA ILE A 229 12.94 0.24 3.97
C ILE A 229 13.10 -1.08 3.22
N LEU A 230 12.09 -1.50 2.47
CA LEU A 230 12.14 -2.68 1.64
C LEU A 230 12.13 -2.27 0.17
N ARG A 231 13.07 -2.81 -0.61
CA ARG A 231 13.22 -2.53 -2.04
C ARG A 231 13.21 -3.81 -2.87
N GLY A 232 12.51 -3.82 -4.00
CA GLY A 232 12.70 -4.78 -5.06
C GLY A 232 13.97 -4.46 -5.86
N LYS A 233 14.91 -5.40 -6.00
CA LYS A 233 16.19 -5.15 -6.68
C LYS A 233 16.04 -4.68 -8.13
N THR A 234 14.96 -5.10 -8.79
CA THR A 234 14.63 -4.70 -10.17
C THR A 234 13.42 -3.77 -10.20
N SER A 235 13.20 -3.02 -9.12
CA SER A 235 12.12 -2.02 -9.06
C SER A 235 12.37 -0.91 -10.09
N ASP A 236 11.30 -0.60 -10.83
CA ASP A 236 11.19 0.49 -11.78
C ASP A 236 10.50 1.73 -11.17
N ILE A 237 10.33 1.77 -9.84
CA ILE A 237 9.75 2.90 -9.09
C ILE A 237 10.72 3.42 -8.04
N LEU A 238 11.30 2.55 -7.20
CA LEU A 238 12.33 2.94 -6.25
C LEU A 238 13.70 2.63 -6.85
N ALA A 239 14.33 3.63 -7.47
CA ALA A 239 15.68 3.50 -8.01
C ALA A 239 16.70 3.16 -6.93
N ALA A 240 17.80 2.52 -7.33
CA ALA A 240 18.85 2.14 -6.40
C ALA A 240 19.52 3.37 -5.76
N GLU A 241 19.70 4.42 -6.53
CA GLU A 241 20.27 5.71 -6.10
C GLU A 241 19.40 6.36 -5.04
N THR A 242 18.08 6.42 -5.25
CA THR A 242 17.12 6.95 -4.28
C THR A 242 17.12 6.12 -2.99
N PHE A 243 17.18 4.79 -3.10
CA PHE A 243 17.28 3.91 -1.94
C PHE A 243 18.55 4.13 -1.12
N GLU A 244 19.71 4.33 -1.77
CA GLU A 244 20.95 4.67 -1.07
C GLU A 244 20.87 6.06 -0.42
N GLU A 245 20.28 7.06 -1.07
CA GLU A 245 20.08 8.38 -0.48
C GLU A 245 19.11 8.34 0.73
N MET A 246 18.07 7.53 0.69
CA MET A 246 17.18 7.30 1.84
C MET A 246 17.97 6.79 3.06
N LYS A 247 18.89 5.85 2.85
CA LYS A 247 19.76 5.28 3.90
C LYS A 247 20.78 6.30 4.43
N GLU A 248 21.36 7.10 3.54
CA GLU A 248 22.31 8.14 3.95
C GLU A 248 21.65 9.19 4.85
N ARG A 249 20.40 9.56 4.55
CA ARG A 249 19.64 10.57 5.31
C ARG A 249 19.00 10.03 6.58
N GLN A 250 18.73 8.72 6.65
CA GLN A 250 18.21 8.01 7.82
C GLN A 250 19.10 6.79 8.12
N PRO A 251 20.29 7.01 8.70
CA PRO A 251 21.32 5.97 8.83
C PRO A 251 20.97 4.85 9.82
N ASP A 252 19.99 5.08 10.69
CA ASP A 252 19.51 4.09 11.65
C ASP A 252 18.39 3.20 11.04
N ALA A 253 17.93 3.48 9.82
CA ALA A 253 16.90 2.70 9.15
C ALA A 253 17.39 1.27 8.85
N GLU A 254 16.58 0.28 9.22
CA GLU A 254 16.78 -1.09 8.74
C GLU A 254 16.41 -1.21 7.26
N THR A 255 17.11 -2.03 6.52
CA THR A 255 16.89 -2.16 5.07
C THR A 255 16.88 -3.60 4.60
N LEU A 256 16.10 -3.88 3.56
CA LEU A 256 16.05 -5.18 2.91
C LEU A 256 15.84 -5.03 1.41
N GLU A 257 16.73 -5.64 0.62
CA GLU A 257 16.53 -5.80 -0.82
C GLU A 257 16.07 -7.22 -1.15
N ILE A 258 14.98 -7.32 -1.91
CA ILE A 258 14.36 -8.58 -2.34
C ILE A 258 14.53 -8.76 -3.84
N ASP A 259 14.69 -10.01 -4.27
CA ASP A 259 14.80 -10.38 -5.68
C ASP A 259 13.40 -10.34 -6.34
N SER A 260 12.92 -9.13 -6.60
CA SER A 260 11.61 -8.82 -7.20
C SER A 260 11.67 -7.45 -7.88
N GLY A 261 10.63 -7.13 -8.66
CA GLY A 261 10.36 -5.76 -9.14
C GLY A 261 9.54 -4.96 -8.15
N HIS A 262 8.86 -3.93 -8.65
CA HIS A 262 7.93 -3.11 -7.87
C HIS A 262 6.63 -3.87 -7.61
N ALA A 263 6.12 -3.94 -6.48
CA ALA A 263 6.53 -3.81 -5.11
C ALA A 263 6.49 -5.21 -4.47
N PRO A 264 7.48 -5.65 -3.69
CA PRO A 264 7.46 -6.96 -3.05
C PRO A 264 6.12 -7.25 -2.35
N SER A 265 5.54 -8.43 -2.60
CA SER A 265 4.14 -8.75 -2.23
C SER A 265 3.93 -9.11 -0.75
N LEU A 266 4.99 -9.12 0.06
CA LEU A 266 4.97 -9.43 1.50
C LEU A 266 4.28 -10.79 1.79
N ASN A 267 4.50 -11.79 0.92
CA ASN A 267 3.86 -13.10 1.01
C ASN A 267 4.82 -14.26 1.36
N THR A 268 6.14 -14.02 1.33
CA THR A 268 7.15 -15.04 1.62
C THR A 268 7.76 -14.88 3.01
N PRO A 269 8.31 -15.96 3.61
CA PRO A 269 8.99 -15.87 4.91
C PRO A 269 10.17 -14.89 4.92
N GLU A 270 10.88 -14.77 3.79
CA GLU A 270 12.03 -13.87 3.61
C GLU A 270 11.63 -12.40 3.70
N GLN A 271 10.42 -12.07 3.27
CA GLN A 271 9.85 -10.72 3.32
C GLN A 271 9.18 -10.43 4.66
N ILE A 272 8.47 -11.40 5.23
CA ILE A 272 7.63 -11.22 6.43
C ILE A 272 8.46 -11.25 7.70
N ARG A 273 9.44 -12.19 7.81
CA ARG A 273 10.20 -12.37 9.05
C ARG A 273 10.97 -11.13 9.48
N PRO A 274 11.70 -10.42 8.60
CA PRO A 274 12.39 -9.18 8.97
C PRO A 274 11.44 -8.10 9.51
N ILE A 275 10.28 -7.91 8.89
CA ILE A 275 9.26 -6.95 9.37
C ILE A 275 8.77 -7.33 10.78
N ARG A 276 8.54 -8.63 11.02
CA ARG A 276 8.12 -9.10 12.34
C ARG A 276 9.20 -8.92 13.40
N GLU A 277 10.46 -9.11 13.04
CA GLU A 277 11.62 -8.90 13.92
C GLU A 277 11.77 -7.40 14.24
N PHE A 278 11.71 -6.55 13.24
CA PHE A 278 11.72 -5.09 13.36
C PHE A 278 10.63 -4.54 14.31
N PHE A 279 9.43 -5.09 14.26
CA PHE A 279 8.34 -4.66 15.17
C PHE A 279 8.50 -5.07 16.63
N ARG A 280 9.49 -5.91 16.96
CA ARG A 280 9.77 -6.41 18.30
C ARG A 280 10.95 -5.72 18.98
N GLY A 281 11.77 -5.03 18.19
CA GLY A 281 12.93 -4.27 18.70
C GLY A 281 12.50 -3.00 19.35
#